data_53450ade7adef7af5f8c05468e6bfc70
#
_entry.id   53450ade7adef7af5f8c05468e6bfc70
#
_cell.length_a   1.000
_cell.length_b   1.000
_cell.length_c   1.000
_cell.angle_alpha   90.00
_cell.angle_beta   90.00
_cell.angle_gamma   90.00
#
_symmetry.space_group_name_H-M   'P 1'
#
loop_
_entity.id
_entity.type
_entity.pdbx_description
1 polymer ?
#
loop_
_entity_poly.entity_id
_entity_poly.type
_entity_poly.pdbx_seq_one_letter_code
_entity_poly.pdbx_strand_id
1 'polypeptide(L)'
;VQPFKYKGKIVSSTRIRKCLQRGNIYLANKLLSRTWFVDGIVNKGEKLGRKLGYRTCNICIKNYILPKLGIYAVKVLIGNKKKIYNGVAYLGRRPTFEGKEIFLETNIFGIKKNLYKKKLIVYFLKFIRRDKKFRHRGELIRQMNKDVIFAKKGLKTKLVLWAKKIL
;
A
#
# COMPACT_ATOMS: atom_id res chain seq x y z
N VAL A 1 -19.26 28.48 2.48
CA VAL A 1 -19.36 27.01 2.28
C VAL A 1 -19.32 26.35 3.65
N GLN A 2 -20.36 25.61 4.01
CA GLN A 2 -20.39 24.88 5.27
C GLN A 2 -19.36 23.73 5.27
N PRO A 3 -18.57 23.57 6.37
CA PRO A 3 -17.57 22.52 6.44
C PRO A 3 -18.22 21.13 6.48
N PHE A 4 -17.69 20.22 5.66
CA PHE A 4 -18.15 18.83 5.66
C PHE A 4 -17.86 18.15 7.01
N LYS A 5 -18.88 17.52 7.59
CA LYS A 5 -18.78 16.79 8.88
C LYS A 5 -18.90 15.28 8.68
N TYR A 6 -18.07 14.53 9.39
CA TYR A 6 -18.18 13.07 9.49
C TYR A 6 -18.28 12.67 10.97
N LYS A 7 -19.41 12.02 11.36
CA LYS A 7 -19.75 11.67 12.75
C LYS A 7 -19.66 12.88 13.69
N GLY A 8 -20.32 13.99 13.31
CA GLY A 8 -20.39 15.23 14.09
C GLY A 8 -19.11 16.09 14.12
N LYS A 9 -17.98 15.60 13.58
CA LYS A 9 -16.70 16.32 13.60
C LYS A 9 -16.30 16.80 12.21
N ILE A 10 -15.80 18.04 12.13
CA ILE A 10 -15.32 18.63 10.88
C ILE A 10 -14.23 17.76 10.24
N VAL A 11 -14.32 17.57 8.94
CA VAL A 11 -13.29 16.93 8.12
C VAL A 11 -12.27 17.99 7.71
N SER A 12 -11.01 17.80 8.08
CA SER A 12 -9.90 18.69 7.72
C SER A 12 -8.71 17.90 7.21
N SER A 13 -7.85 18.56 6.43
CA SER A 13 -6.58 17.97 5.95
C SER A 13 -5.72 17.47 7.12
N THR A 14 -5.67 18.21 8.23
CA THR A 14 -4.93 17.80 9.43
C THR A 14 -5.47 16.51 10.02
N ARG A 15 -6.81 16.34 10.10
CA ARG A 15 -7.44 15.13 10.60
C ARG A 15 -7.14 13.93 9.71
N ILE A 16 -7.18 14.11 8.38
CA ILE A 16 -6.84 13.06 7.40
C ILE A 16 -5.37 12.66 7.55
N ARG A 17 -4.44 13.63 7.60
CA ARG A 17 -3.00 13.37 7.80
C ARG A 17 -2.73 12.56 9.07
N LYS A 18 -3.34 12.95 10.19
CA LYS A 18 -3.23 12.20 11.47
C LYS A 18 -3.73 10.76 11.34
N CYS A 19 -4.81 10.52 10.59
CA CYS A 19 -5.30 9.16 10.34
C CYS A 19 -4.30 8.33 9.54
N LEU A 20 -3.72 8.88 8.47
CA LEU A 20 -2.70 8.21 7.66
C LEU A 20 -1.46 7.89 8.50
N GLN A 21 -0.92 8.85 9.24
CA GLN A 21 0.26 8.70 10.10
C GLN A 21 0.07 7.66 11.23
N ARG A 22 -1.16 7.49 11.71
CA ARG A 22 -1.53 6.46 12.71
C ARG A 22 -1.82 5.09 12.09
N GLY A 23 -1.87 4.98 10.75
CA GLY A 23 -2.22 3.75 10.04
C GLY A 23 -3.73 3.45 10.02
N ASN A 24 -4.58 4.42 10.43
CA ASN A 24 -6.03 4.28 10.34
C ASN A 24 -6.52 4.61 8.92
N ILE A 25 -6.15 3.73 7.98
CA ILE A 25 -6.45 3.88 6.55
C ILE A 25 -7.95 3.87 6.30
N TYR A 26 -8.70 3.05 7.03
CA TYR A 26 -10.16 3.00 6.90
C TYR A 26 -10.80 4.37 7.16
N LEU A 27 -10.45 5.01 8.28
CA LEU A 27 -11.00 6.32 8.60
C LEU A 27 -10.49 7.39 7.63
N ALA A 28 -9.20 7.37 7.25
CA ALA A 28 -8.66 8.27 6.24
C ALA A 28 -9.44 8.21 4.93
N ASN A 29 -9.72 7.00 4.43
CA ASN A 29 -10.50 6.78 3.21
C ASN A 29 -11.94 7.31 3.34
N LYS A 30 -12.58 7.12 4.51
CA LYS A 30 -13.91 7.67 4.79
C LYS A 30 -13.91 9.20 4.77
N LEU A 31 -12.94 9.82 5.43
CA LEU A 31 -12.81 11.29 5.49
C LEU A 31 -12.50 11.88 4.12
N LEU A 32 -11.73 11.17 3.27
CA LEU A 32 -11.41 11.56 1.90
C LEU A 32 -12.57 11.35 0.93
N SER A 33 -13.60 10.61 1.32
CA SER A 33 -14.66 10.11 0.41
C SER A 33 -14.13 9.32 -0.79
N ARG A 34 -12.87 8.88 -0.75
CA ARG A 34 -12.20 8.03 -1.75
C ARG A 34 -11.10 7.19 -1.10
N THR A 35 -10.66 6.16 -1.80
CA THR A 35 -9.50 5.39 -1.34
C THR A 35 -8.21 6.20 -1.55
N TRP A 36 -7.40 6.32 -0.50
CA TRP A 36 -6.08 6.91 -0.59
C TRP A 36 -5.16 5.99 -1.39
N PHE A 37 -4.36 6.56 -2.29
CA PHE A 37 -3.49 5.82 -3.18
C PHE A 37 -2.15 6.50 -3.39
N VAL A 38 -1.19 5.73 -3.90
CA VAL A 38 0.08 6.18 -4.44
C VAL A 38 0.17 5.68 -5.87
N ASP A 39 0.65 6.51 -6.77
CA ASP A 39 0.98 6.09 -8.12
C ASP A 39 2.47 6.33 -8.44
N GLY A 40 2.98 5.57 -9.37
CA GLY A 40 4.37 5.70 -9.80
C GLY A 40 4.77 4.64 -10.82
N ILE A 41 5.97 4.82 -11.35
CA ILE A 41 6.57 3.88 -12.32
C ILE A 41 7.36 2.82 -11.55
N VAL A 42 7.23 1.57 -11.99
CA VAL A 42 7.98 0.44 -11.41
C VAL A 42 9.45 0.56 -11.77
N ASN A 43 10.28 0.71 -10.77
CA ASN A 43 11.73 0.76 -10.85
C ASN A 43 12.37 -0.59 -10.52
N LYS A 44 13.64 -0.77 -10.93
CA LYS A 44 14.45 -1.90 -10.47
C LYS A 44 14.68 -1.77 -8.96
N GLY A 45 14.42 -2.84 -8.21
CA GLY A 45 14.75 -2.97 -6.80
C GLY A 45 15.81 -4.04 -6.58
N GLU A 46 16.14 -4.32 -5.34
CA GLU A 46 17.18 -5.29 -4.92
C GLU A 46 16.83 -6.76 -5.22
N LYS A 47 15.61 -7.02 -5.72
CA LYS A 47 15.09 -8.36 -6.07
C LYS A 47 15.07 -9.36 -4.91
N LEU A 48 15.20 -8.90 -3.64
CA LEU A 48 15.19 -9.76 -2.46
C LEU A 48 13.89 -10.56 -2.36
N GLY A 49 12.75 -9.93 -2.58
CA GLY A 49 11.46 -10.62 -2.59
C GLY A 49 11.41 -11.78 -3.60
N ARG A 50 12.03 -11.60 -4.79
CA ARG A 50 12.09 -12.67 -5.80
C ARG A 50 12.86 -13.90 -5.31
N LYS A 51 13.99 -13.69 -4.59
CA LYS A 51 14.78 -14.78 -3.98
C LYS A 51 14.01 -15.53 -2.89
N LEU A 52 12.96 -14.89 -2.33
CA LEU A 52 12.08 -15.44 -1.29
C LEU A 52 10.79 -16.05 -1.85
N GLY A 53 10.63 -16.12 -3.19
CA GLY A 53 9.41 -16.60 -3.82
C GLY A 53 8.31 -15.53 -4.03
N TYR A 54 8.57 -14.30 -3.60
CA TYR A 54 7.65 -13.17 -3.74
C TYR A 54 8.18 -12.16 -4.76
N ARG A 55 7.52 -12.06 -5.90
CA ARG A 55 7.85 -10.99 -6.87
C ARG A 55 7.24 -9.69 -6.41
N THR A 56 8.08 -8.69 -6.17
CA THR A 56 7.67 -7.35 -5.76
C THR A 56 7.96 -6.31 -6.84
N CYS A 57 7.09 -5.31 -6.93
CA CYS A 57 7.28 -4.11 -7.74
C CYS A 57 7.69 -2.98 -6.80
N ASN A 58 8.75 -2.26 -7.14
CA ASN A 58 9.26 -1.14 -6.37
C ASN A 58 8.82 0.18 -6.99
N ILE A 59 8.24 1.06 -6.19
CA ILE A 59 7.86 2.42 -6.56
C ILE A 59 8.55 3.37 -5.58
N CYS A 60 9.28 4.35 -6.11
CA CYS A 60 9.79 5.45 -5.31
C CYS A 60 8.64 6.41 -4.98
N ILE A 61 8.51 6.77 -3.71
CA ILE A 61 7.46 7.69 -3.25
C ILE A 61 8.07 9.05 -2.98
N LYS A 62 7.75 10.01 -3.85
CA LYS A 62 8.09 11.43 -3.68
C LYS A 62 6.79 12.23 -3.57
N ASN A 63 6.80 13.29 -2.76
CA ASN A 63 5.70 14.27 -2.67
C ASN A 63 4.35 13.74 -2.17
N TYR A 64 4.34 12.63 -1.43
CA TYR A 64 3.15 12.12 -0.77
C TYR A 64 3.20 12.35 0.75
N ILE A 65 2.03 12.56 1.34
CA ILE A 65 1.88 12.46 2.79
C ILE A 65 2.03 11.00 3.16
N LEU A 66 3.09 10.69 3.91
CA LEU A 66 3.41 9.32 4.25
C LEU A 66 2.43 8.77 5.29
N PRO A 67 1.76 7.64 5.00
CA PRO A 67 1.10 6.86 6.02
C PRO A 67 2.12 6.23 6.95
N LYS A 68 1.64 5.63 8.05
CA LYS A 68 2.48 4.85 8.96
C LYS A 68 3.29 3.80 8.19
N LEU A 69 4.59 3.73 8.44
CA LEU A 69 5.44 2.72 7.80
C LEU A 69 5.03 1.30 8.25
N GLY A 70 5.08 0.34 7.30
CA GLY A 70 4.73 -1.05 7.55
C GLY A 70 4.03 -1.73 6.38
N ILE A 71 3.28 -2.78 6.69
CA ILE A 71 2.65 -3.67 5.72
C ILE A 71 1.17 -3.33 5.55
N TYR A 72 0.69 -3.36 4.31
CA TYR A 72 -0.67 -2.98 3.93
C TYR A 72 -1.33 -4.01 3.01
N ALA A 73 -2.62 -4.24 3.22
CA ALA A 73 -3.47 -4.85 2.20
C ALA A 73 -3.84 -3.76 1.18
N VAL A 74 -3.61 -4.06 -0.11
CA VAL A 74 -3.76 -3.08 -1.19
C VAL A 74 -4.51 -3.66 -2.38
N LYS A 75 -5.05 -2.76 -3.21
CA LYS A 75 -5.47 -3.05 -4.58
C LYS A 75 -4.58 -2.32 -5.55
N VAL A 76 -4.34 -2.91 -6.71
CA VAL A 76 -3.38 -2.39 -7.69
C VAL A 76 -3.99 -2.33 -9.06
N LEU A 77 -3.90 -1.18 -9.69
CA LEU A 77 -4.19 -0.96 -11.10
C LEU A 77 -2.86 -0.89 -11.87
N ILE A 78 -2.78 -1.59 -13.00
CA ILE A 78 -1.56 -1.68 -13.82
C ILE A 78 -1.77 -0.95 -15.14
N GLY A 79 -1.05 0.16 -15.34
CA GLY A 79 -1.18 1.00 -16.53
C GLY A 79 -2.62 1.48 -16.72
N ASN A 80 -3.07 1.54 -17.97
CA ASN A 80 -4.44 1.99 -18.33
C ASN A 80 -5.46 0.84 -18.33
N LYS A 81 -5.13 -0.31 -17.72
CA LYS A 81 -6.04 -1.47 -17.70
C LYS A 81 -7.14 -1.26 -16.66
N LYS A 82 -8.38 -1.62 -17.01
CA LYS A 82 -9.52 -1.59 -16.07
C LYS A 82 -9.45 -2.66 -14.97
N LYS A 83 -8.57 -3.67 -15.10
CA LYS A 83 -8.49 -4.79 -14.16
C LYS A 83 -7.72 -4.40 -12.89
N ILE A 84 -8.37 -4.56 -11.75
CA ILE A 84 -7.79 -4.33 -10.43
C ILE A 84 -7.35 -5.66 -9.81
N TYR A 85 -6.14 -5.68 -9.28
CA TYR A 85 -5.53 -6.85 -8.64
C TYR A 85 -5.44 -6.63 -7.13
N ASN A 86 -5.54 -7.71 -6.37
CA ASN A 86 -5.24 -7.70 -4.94
C ASN A 86 -3.74 -7.83 -4.70
N GLY A 87 -3.27 -7.29 -3.59
CA GLY A 87 -1.85 -7.37 -3.25
C GLY A 87 -1.57 -7.06 -1.78
N VAL A 88 -0.31 -7.20 -1.43
CA VAL A 88 0.27 -6.76 -0.17
C VAL A 88 1.42 -5.80 -0.50
N ALA A 89 1.52 -4.71 0.25
CA ALA A 89 2.57 -3.72 0.03
C ALA A 89 3.32 -3.43 1.33
N TYR A 90 4.64 -3.28 1.22
CA TYR A 90 5.53 -2.78 2.25
C TYR A 90 5.90 -1.33 1.94
N LEU A 91 5.54 -0.43 2.84
CA LEU A 91 5.98 0.95 2.84
C LEU A 91 7.13 1.08 3.84
N GLY A 92 8.32 1.37 3.35
CA GLY A 92 9.54 1.38 4.15
C GLY A 92 10.47 2.52 3.84
N ARG A 93 11.57 2.56 4.59
CA ARG A 93 12.71 3.45 4.36
C ARG A 93 13.94 2.61 4.09
N ARG A 94 14.78 3.06 3.18
CA ARG A 94 16.13 2.50 2.98
C ARG A 94 17.17 3.60 3.05
N PRO A 95 18.35 3.31 3.57
CA PRO A 95 19.50 4.22 3.49
C PRO A 95 19.86 4.47 2.02
N THR A 96 20.25 5.70 1.71
CA THR A 96 20.88 6.09 0.44
C THR A 96 22.06 7.00 0.75
N PHE A 97 22.90 7.30 -0.22
CA PHE A 97 24.00 8.24 -0.05
C PHE A 97 23.52 9.64 0.34
N GLU A 98 22.31 10.03 -0.10
CA GLU A 98 21.71 11.34 0.18
C GLU A 98 20.74 11.33 1.38
N GLY A 99 20.69 10.23 2.17
CA GLY A 99 19.79 10.12 3.31
C GLY A 99 18.92 8.86 3.33
N LYS A 100 17.60 9.03 3.51
CA LYS A 100 16.64 7.92 3.58
C LYS A 100 15.57 8.06 2.50
N GLU A 101 15.55 7.16 1.55
CA GLU A 101 14.50 7.09 0.55
C GLU A 101 13.27 6.32 1.07
N ILE A 102 12.08 6.84 0.77
CA ILE A 102 10.83 6.13 1.00
C ILE A 102 10.50 5.32 -0.24
N PHE A 103 10.21 4.06 -0.05
CA PHE A 103 9.86 3.15 -1.12
C PHE A 103 8.63 2.33 -0.79
N LEU A 104 7.95 1.90 -1.83
CA LEU A 104 6.81 0.99 -1.76
C LEU A 104 7.13 -0.27 -2.54
N GLU A 105 7.28 -1.39 -1.85
CA GLU A 105 7.36 -2.72 -2.46
C GLU A 105 5.99 -3.36 -2.47
N THR A 106 5.50 -3.73 -3.64
CA THR A 106 4.16 -4.31 -3.78
C THR A 106 4.23 -5.69 -4.42
N ASN A 107 3.76 -6.71 -3.72
CA ASN A 107 3.48 -8.03 -4.26
C ASN A 107 2.05 -8.08 -4.77
N ILE A 108 1.87 -8.25 -6.07
CA ILE A 108 0.56 -8.30 -6.74
C ILE A 108 0.18 -9.77 -6.94
N PHE A 109 -0.94 -10.19 -6.37
CA PHE A 109 -1.37 -11.58 -6.40
C PHE A 109 -1.73 -12.03 -7.82
N GLY A 110 -1.21 -13.21 -8.20
CA GLY A 110 -1.49 -13.80 -9.51
C GLY A 110 -0.71 -13.18 -10.68
N ILE A 111 0.18 -12.20 -10.45
CA ILE A 111 0.99 -11.59 -11.49
C ILE A 111 2.42 -12.13 -11.43
N LYS A 112 2.82 -12.85 -12.49
CA LYS A 112 4.18 -13.41 -12.63
C LYS A 112 5.05 -12.68 -13.65
N LYS A 113 4.45 -11.80 -14.49
CA LYS A 113 5.16 -11.07 -15.56
C LYS A 113 6.00 -9.91 -15.04
N ASN A 114 6.91 -9.44 -15.87
CA ASN A 114 7.71 -8.25 -15.61
C ASN A 114 6.83 -6.98 -15.75
N LEU A 115 6.91 -6.09 -14.78
CA LEU A 115 6.17 -4.83 -14.74
C LEU A 115 7.10 -3.60 -14.75
N TYR A 116 8.40 -3.74 -15.00
CA TYR A 116 9.32 -2.61 -15.08
C TYR A 116 8.83 -1.57 -16.11
N LYS A 117 9.03 -0.29 -15.78
CA LYS A 117 8.58 0.87 -16.53
C LYS A 117 7.05 0.99 -16.71
N LYS A 118 6.25 0.10 -16.09
CA LYS A 118 4.79 0.24 -16.07
C LYS A 118 4.37 1.17 -14.94
N LYS A 119 3.37 2.01 -15.20
CA LYS A 119 2.72 2.81 -14.16
C LYS A 119 1.82 1.90 -13.33
N LEU A 120 1.91 2.01 -12.00
CA LEU A 120 1.00 1.37 -11.06
C LEU A 120 0.26 2.45 -10.27
N ILE A 121 -1.00 2.15 -9.92
CA ILE A 121 -1.75 2.88 -8.89
C ILE A 121 -2.04 1.88 -7.78
N VAL A 122 -1.55 2.16 -6.57
CA VAL A 122 -1.65 1.29 -5.41
C VAL A 122 -2.60 1.92 -4.40
N TYR A 123 -3.79 1.36 -4.25
CA TYR A 123 -4.86 1.79 -3.34
C TYR A 123 -4.68 1.11 -1.98
N PHE A 124 -4.55 1.90 -0.92
CA PHE A 124 -4.36 1.41 0.44
C PHE A 124 -5.71 1.14 1.10
N LEU A 125 -5.92 -0.09 1.58
CA LEU A 125 -7.20 -0.50 2.15
C LEU A 125 -7.12 -0.73 3.66
N LYS A 126 -6.06 -1.41 4.12
CA LYS A 126 -5.90 -1.75 5.54
C LYS A 126 -4.43 -1.82 5.92
N PHE A 127 -4.08 -1.22 7.05
CA PHE A 127 -2.80 -1.43 7.72
C PHE A 127 -2.79 -2.82 8.36
N ILE A 128 -1.77 -3.62 8.10
CA ILE A 128 -1.64 -4.98 8.64
C ILE A 128 -0.78 -4.94 9.90
N ARG A 129 0.45 -4.44 9.79
CA ARG A 129 1.41 -4.37 10.90
C ARG A 129 2.54 -3.37 10.63
N ARG A 130 3.27 -3.03 11.69
CA ARG A 130 4.53 -2.30 11.59
C ARG A 130 5.61 -3.18 10.97
N ASP A 131 6.69 -2.54 10.54
CA ASP A 131 7.92 -3.23 10.17
C ASP A 131 8.45 -4.05 11.34
N LYS A 132 9.17 -5.14 11.02
CA LYS A 132 9.77 -6.05 12.00
C LYS A 132 11.12 -6.52 11.48
N LYS A 133 12.12 -6.51 12.34
CA LYS A 133 13.42 -7.16 12.08
C LYS A 133 13.26 -8.67 12.27
N PHE A 134 13.94 -9.46 11.45
CA PHE A 134 13.96 -10.90 11.50
C PHE A 134 15.40 -11.38 11.69
N ARG A 135 15.59 -12.37 12.54
CA ARG A 135 16.91 -12.98 12.80
C ARG A 135 17.32 -13.90 11.64
N HIS A 136 16.35 -14.62 11.05
CA HIS A 136 16.59 -15.60 10.00
C HIS A 136 15.62 -15.43 8.84
N ARG A 137 16.09 -15.80 7.65
CA ARG A 137 15.30 -15.76 6.40
C ARG A 137 13.99 -16.55 6.52
N GLY A 138 14.01 -17.70 7.24
CA GLY A 138 12.80 -18.50 7.45
C GLY A 138 11.70 -17.78 8.24
N GLU A 139 12.07 -16.98 9.24
CA GLU A 139 11.09 -16.15 9.97
C GLU A 139 10.45 -15.10 9.07
N LEU A 140 11.26 -14.45 8.23
CA LEU A 140 10.77 -13.47 7.25
C LEU A 140 9.75 -14.12 6.30
N ILE A 141 10.07 -15.28 5.73
CA ILE A 141 9.17 -16.02 4.83
C ILE A 141 7.88 -16.39 5.54
N ARG A 142 7.95 -16.94 6.75
CA ARG A 142 6.75 -17.28 7.54
C ARG A 142 5.88 -16.06 7.79
N GLN A 143 6.50 -14.92 8.11
CA GLN A 143 5.74 -13.68 8.34
C GLN A 143 5.12 -13.15 7.04
N MET A 144 5.84 -13.17 5.93
CA MET A 144 5.31 -12.78 4.62
C MET A 144 4.09 -13.62 4.22
N ASN A 145 4.13 -14.93 4.48
CA ASN A 145 2.98 -15.84 4.27
C ASN A 145 1.76 -15.40 5.10
N LYS A 146 1.97 -15.11 6.40
CA LYS A 146 0.91 -14.61 7.28
C LYS A 146 0.31 -13.29 6.76
N ASP A 147 1.15 -12.36 6.33
CA ASP A 147 0.73 -11.07 5.78
C ASP A 147 -0.12 -11.25 4.51
N VAL A 148 0.29 -12.15 3.61
CA VAL A 148 -0.46 -12.48 2.38
C VAL A 148 -1.82 -13.11 2.71
N ILE A 149 -1.87 -14.06 3.65
CA ILE A 149 -3.13 -14.70 4.09
C ILE A 149 -4.07 -13.65 4.68
N PHE A 150 -3.54 -12.79 5.56
CA PHE A 150 -4.31 -11.71 6.17
C PHE A 150 -4.85 -10.73 5.12
N ALA A 151 -4.01 -10.31 4.15
CA ALA A 151 -4.42 -9.45 3.07
C ALA A 151 -5.52 -10.09 2.22
N LYS A 152 -5.37 -11.37 1.84
CA LYS A 152 -6.38 -12.10 1.05
C LYS A 152 -7.72 -12.18 1.78
N LYS A 153 -7.73 -12.49 3.09
CA LYS A 153 -8.95 -12.51 3.91
C LYS A 153 -9.61 -11.12 3.96
N GLY A 154 -8.83 -10.08 4.27
CA GLY A 154 -9.35 -8.71 4.38
C GLY A 154 -9.86 -8.13 3.06
N LEU A 155 -9.35 -8.60 1.91
CA LEU A 155 -9.74 -8.13 0.59
C LEU A 155 -10.97 -8.87 0.01
N LYS A 156 -11.34 -10.04 0.55
CA LYS A 156 -12.58 -10.77 0.20
C LYS A 156 -13.83 -10.13 0.81
N THR A 157 -13.70 -9.51 1.97
CA THR A 157 -14.82 -8.85 2.66
C THR A 157 -15.18 -7.54 1.94
N LYS A 158 -16.46 -7.17 1.91
CA LYS A 158 -17.07 -6.00 1.23
C LYS A 158 -16.43 -4.60 1.48
N LEU A 159 -15.20 -4.50 1.96
CA LEU A 159 -14.39 -3.25 1.98
C LEU A 159 -14.17 -2.65 0.58
N VAL A 160 -14.68 -3.32 -0.44
CA VAL A 160 -14.52 -3.06 -1.88
C VAL A 160 -15.56 -2.08 -2.46
N LEU A 161 -16.51 -1.58 -1.67
CA LEU A 161 -17.56 -0.67 -2.16
C LEU A 161 -17.03 0.63 -2.80
N TRP A 162 -15.76 0.94 -2.67
CA TRP A 162 -15.17 2.20 -3.11
C TRP A 162 -14.40 2.14 -4.43
N ALA A 163 -14.01 0.95 -4.90
CA ALA A 163 -13.34 0.82 -6.20
C ALA A 163 -14.31 0.97 -7.39
N LYS A 164 -15.61 0.77 -7.17
CA LYS A 164 -16.64 0.95 -8.22
C LYS A 164 -16.96 2.41 -8.56
N LYS A 165 -16.51 3.39 -7.76
CA LYS A 165 -16.74 4.83 -8.02
C LYS A 165 -15.57 5.51 -8.74
N ILE A 166 -14.52 4.78 -9.12
CA ILE A 166 -13.31 5.34 -9.78
C ILE A 166 -13.26 4.92 -11.27
N LEU A 167 -14.22 4.14 -11.73
CA LEU A 167 -14.49 3.82 -13.14
C LEU A 167 -15.76 4.60 -13.57
#